data_1ae417742338703f1f37b6776264f524
#
_entry.id   1ae417742338703f1f37b6776264f524
#
_cell.length_a   1.000
_cell.length_b   1.000
_cell.length_c   1.000
_cell.angle_alpha   90.00
_cell.angle_beta   90.00
_cell.angle_gamma   90.00
#
_symmetry.space_group_name_H-M   'P 1'
#
loop_
_entity.id
_entity.type
_entity.pdbx_description
1 polymer ?
#
loop_
_entity_poly.entity_id
_entity_poly.type
_entity_poly.pdbx_seq_one_letter_code
_entity_poly.pdbx_strand_id
1 'polypeptide(L)'
;MKHLSKLMLVALLLVGFNNLQAQDENNPWQVQFGVNAIDVYPTGDVSSFGNEFFNANDHWNILPSISYIGLTKSVGGGFSVGARGSLNKISKLGDVAVDDLSHYALDGTIKYNFIKNSVIDPFVEIGGGYTWVDEIGAGTVNGGVGVNIWFTDNLGFTLQSTYKNAFEDYGVTHIQHLAGLSIKFGGTDTDNDGIYDKDDACPEVAGLEAFNGCPDADGDGIEDSKDSCPNEAGSKEMNGCPDADGDGVADKDDACPNEAGLPALAGCPDADSDGIADKDDSCPNEAGPSENEGCPWSDKDGDSVLDKDDQCPDVAG
;
A
#
# COMPACT_ATOMS: atom_id res chain seq x y z
N MET A 1 -28.68 24.87 -8.09
CA MET A 1 -28.45 24.45 -6.70
C MET A 1 -28.81 23.00 -6.40
N LYS A 2 -29.91 22.42 -6.92
CA LYS A 2 -30.28 21.00 -6.66
C LYS A 2 -29.36 19.94 -7.29
N HIS A 3 -28.55 20.30 -8.29
CA HIS A 3 -27.60 19.35 -8.91
C HIS A 3 -26.22 19.40 -8.24
N LEU A 4 -25.81 20.52 -7.67
CA LEU A 4 -24.55 20.67 -6.95
C LEU A 4 -24.55 19.89 -5.63
N SER A 5 -25.70 19.85 -4.92
CA SER A 5 -25.84 19.06 -3.70
C SER A 5 -25.82 17.53 -3.94
N LYS A 6 -26.30 17.10 -5.11
CA LYS A 6 -26.22 15.68 -5.52
C LYS A 6 -24.81 15.27 -5.93
N LEU A 7 -24.05 16.17 -6.59
CA LEU A 7 -22.64 15.92 -6.90
C LEU A 7 -21.78 15.87 -5.62
N MET A 8 -22.03 16.78 -4.65
CA MET A 8 -21.37 16.73 -3.35
C MET A 8 -21.70 15.43 -2.56
N LEU A 9 -22.95 14.96 -2.65
CA LEU A 9 -23.35 13.72 -1.95
C LEU A 9 -22.72 12.48 -2.60
N VAL A 10 -22.57 12.47 -3.93
CA VAL A 10 -21.87 11.39 -4.65
C VAL A 10 -20.37 11.41 -4.37
N ALA A 11 -19.75 12.58 -4.28
CA ALA A 11 -18.36 12.72 -3.87
C ALA A 11 -18.14 12.25 -2.42
N LEU A 12 -19.07 12.53 -1.50
CA LEU A 12 -19.02 12.06 -0.11
C LEU A 12 -19.26 10.55 0.04
N LEU A 13 -20.01 9.93 -0.89
CA LEU A 13 -20.26 8.48 -0.89
C LEU A 13 -19.12 7.67 -1.53
N LEU A 14 -18.24 8.31 -2.30
CA LEU A 14 -17.02 7.69 -2.85
C LEU A 14 -15.85 7.71 -1.84
N VAL A 15 -15.99 8.39 -0.70
CA VAL A 15 -15.01 8.43 0.40
C VAL A 15 -15.20 7.24 1.37
N GLY A 16 -15.59 6.07 0.84
CA GLY A 16 -15.67 4.83 1.60
C GLY A 16 -14.31 4.13 1.71
N PHE A 17 -13.66 4.32 2.86
CA PHE A 17 -12.75 3.37 3.49
C PHE A 17 -11.64 2.73 2.63
N ASN A 18 -10.64 3.51 2.27
CA ASN A 18 -9.31 2.98 2.00
C ASN A 18 -8.28 3.96 2.59
N ASN A 19 -7.13 3.49 3.04
CA ASN A 19 -6.03 4.29 3.55
C ASN A 19 -5.43 5.13 2.41
N LEU A 20 -5.99 6.32 2.19
CA LEU A 20 -5.59 7.22 1.11
C LEU A 20 -4.32 7.95 1.51
N GLN A 21 -3.26 7.77 0.76
CA GLN A 21 -1.93 8.33 1.05
C GLN A 21 -1.70 9.66 0.29
N ALA A 22 -1.09 10.63 0.98
CA ALA A 22 -0.59 11.86 0.35
C ALA A 22 0.61 11.54 -0.57
N GLN A 23 1.02 12.52 -1.43
CA GLN A 23 2.26 12.40 -2.21
C GLN A 23 3.42 11.99 -1.30
N ASP A 24 4.04 10.85 -1.56
CA ASP A 24 5.02 10.20 -0.71
C ASP A 24 6.18 9.58 -1.52
N GLU A 25 6.92 8.70 -0.88
CA GLU A 25 8.04 8.00 -1.51
C GLU A 25 7.58 6.94 -2.51
N ASN A 26 6.34 6.41 -2.39
CA ASN A 26 5.77 5.44 -3.33
C ASN A 26 5.38 6.12 -4.65
N ASN A 27 4.70 7.27 -4.57
CA ASN A 27 4.29 8.06 -5.72
C ASN A 27 4.91 9.45 -5.64
N PRO A 28 6.22 9.60 -5.93
CA PRO A 28 6.94 10.83 -5.69
C PRO A 28 6.54 11.99 -6.61
N TRP A 29 5.94 11.72 -7.75
CA TRP A 29 5.51 12.75 -8.68
C TRP A 29 4.03 13.07 -8.55
N GLN A 30 3.68 14.34 -8.70
CA GLN A 30 2.29 14.80 -8.79
C GLN A 30 2.16 15.79 -9.96
N VAL A 31 1.25 15.50 -10.88
CA VAL A 31 0.78 16.46 -11.88
C VAL A 31 -0.54 17.08 -11.41
N GLN A 32 -0.69 18.38 -11.62
CA GLN A 32 -1.90 19.14 -11.33
C GLN A 32 -2.32 19.90 -12.58
N PHE A 33 -3.61 19.94 -12.88
CA PHE A 33 -4.13 20.74 -13.98
C PHE A 33 -5.58 21.12 -13.73
N GLY A 34 -5.97 22.29 -14.22
CA GLY A 34 -7.33 22.78 -13.99
C GLY A 34 -7.50 24.23 -14.40
N VAL A 35 -8.38 24.91 -13.70
CA VAL A 35 -8.70 26.31 -13.93
C VAL A 35 -8.00 27.19 -12.91
N ASN A 36 -7.65 28.40 -13.34
CA ASN A 36 -7.20 29.44 -12.43
C ASN A 36 -8.09 30.68 -12.52
N ALA A 37 -8.15 31.42 -11.43
CA ALA A 37 -8.72 32.76 -11.38
C ALA A 37 -7.61 33.71 -10.94
N ILE A 38 -7.49 34.83 -11.66
CA ILE A 38 -6.57 35.90 -11.30
C ILE A 38 -7.40 37.04 -10.69
N ASP A 39 -7.08 37.33 -9.43
CA ASP A 39 -7.69 38.42 -8.67
C ASP A 39 -6.66 39.55 -8.53
N VAL A 40 -6.81 40.58 -9.34
CA VAL A 40 -5.95 41.75 -9.32
C VAL A 40 -6.64 42.82 -8.50
N TYR A 41 -6.04 43.13 -7.35
CA TYR A 41 -6.53 44.27 -6.56
C TYR A 41 -5.59 45.46 -6.70
N PRO A 42 -6.12 46.67 -6.96
CA PRO A 42 -5.29 47.85 -7.05
C PRO A 42 -4.68 48.18 -5.68
N THR A 43 -3.35 48.17 -5.64
CA THR A 43 -2.56 48.46 -4.44
C THR A 43 -2.71 49.95 -4.07
N GLY A 44 -3.46 50.22 -3.02
CA GLY A 44 -3.61 51.59 -2.51
C GLY A 44 -4.13 51.71 -1.09
N ASP A 45 -5.05 50.82 -0.70
CA ASP A 45 -5.65 50.84 0.63
C ASP A 45 -5.75 49.40 1.22
N VAL A 46 -4.88 49.08 2.17
CA VAL A 46 -4.76 47.77 2.80
C VAL A 46 -5.85 47.49 3.87
N SER A 47 -6.95 48.24 3.87
CA SER A 47 -7.89 48.26 5.00
C SER A 47 -8.93 47.16 5.01
N SER A 48 -9.10 46.31 3.96
CA SER A 48 -10.16 45.29 3.92
C SER A 48 -9.81 44.02 3.15
N PHE A 49 -8.75 43.36 3.58
CA PHE A 49 -8.23 42.13 2.96
C PHE A 49 -9.31 41.06 2.63
N GLY A 50 -10.37 40.94 3.43
CA GLY A 50 -11.37 39.88 3.25
C GLY A 50 -12.47 40.19 2.22
N ASN A 51 -12.85 41.44 2.04
CA ASN A 51 -13.93 41.84 1.10
C ASN A 51 -13.42 42.03 -0.33
N GLU A 52 -12.14 42.27 -0.49
CA GLU A 52 -11.54 42.67 -1.74
C GLU A 52 -10.90 41.53 -2.50
N PHE A 53 -10.23 40.58 -1.79
CA PHE A 53 -9.55 39.46 -2.43
C PHE A 53 -10.40 38.21 -2.67
N PHE A 54 -11.57 38.09 -2.09
CA PHE A 54 -12.45 36.93 -2.25
C PHE A 54 -13.78 37.24 -2.92
N ASN A 55 -13.89 38.39 -3.56
CA ASN A 55 -15.09 38.79 -4.31
C ASN A 55 -15.07 38.18 -5.72
N ALA A 56 -15.47 36.91 -5.83
CA ALA A 56 -15.42 36.14 -7.06
C ALA A 56 -16.27 36.73 -8.20
N ASN A 57 -17.37 37.47 -7.88
CA ASN A 57 -18.27 38.02 -8.89
C ASN A 57 -17.69 39.26 -9.57
N ASP A 58 -17.00 40.10 -8.82
CA ASP A 58 -16.61 41.42 -9.29
C ASP A 58 -15.15 41.47 -9.76
N HIS A 59 -14.24 40.74 -9.11
CA HIS A 59 -12.80 40.91 -9.33
C HIS A 59 -12.12 39.72 -10.05
N TRP A 60 -12.67 38.52 -9.99
CA TRP A 60 -11.98 37.36 -10.53
C TRP A 60 -12.02 37.32 -12.06
N ASN A 61 -10.83 37.14 -12.63
CA ASN A 61 -10.63 36.87 -14.04
C ASN A 61 -10.49 35.39 -14.23
N ILE A 62 -11.47 34.71 -14.84
CA ILE A 62 -11.51 33.25 -15.00
C ILE A 62 -11.56 32.91 -16.49
N LEU A 63 -10.59 32.13 -16.94
CA LEU A 63 -10.66 31.50 -18.26
C LEU A 63 -11.36 30.12 -18.12
N PRO A 64 -12.52 29.93 -18.82
CA PRO A 64 -13.29 28.68 -18.68
C PRO A 64 -12.69 27.52 -19.51
N SER A 65 -11.42 27.22 -19.28
CA SER A 65 -10.66 26.15 -19.92
C SER A 65 -9.55 25.70 -18.96
N ILE A 66 -8.85 24.61 -19.29
CA ILE A 66 -7.62 24.26 -18.57
C ILE A 66 -6.65 25.42 -18.74
N SER A 67 -6.31 26.06 -17.65
CA SER A 67 -5.54 27.31 -17.63
C SER A 67 -4.33 27.27 -16.71
N TYR A 68 -4.07 26.13 -16.05
CA TYR A 68 -2.78 25.85 -15.40
C TYR A 68 -2.42 24.39 -15.48
N ILE A 69 -1.12 24.14 -15.42
CA ILE A 69 -0.50 22.83 -15.23
C ILE A 69 0.67 22.99 -14.26
N GLY A 70 0.77 22.07 -13.30
CA GLY A 70 1.87 22.01 -12.35
C GLY A 70 2.43 20.58 -12.28
N LEU A 71 3.73 20.48 -12.05
CA LEU A 71 4.42 19.22 -11.80
C LEU A 71 5.26 19.42 -10.55
N THR A 72 5.08 18.54 -9.56
CA THR A 72 5.86 18.56 -8.32
C THR A 72 6.46 17.17 -8.06
N LYS A 73 7.61 17.16 -7.40
CA LYS A 73 8.28 15.94 -6.94
C LYS A 73 8.46 16.00 -5.43
N SER A 74 8.06 14.94 -4.73
CA SER A 74 8.38 14.75 -3.31
C SER A 74 9.89 14.61 -3.13
N VAL A 75 10.42 15.31 -2.12
CA VAL A 75 11.84 15.21 -1.72
C VAL A 75 11.99 14.68 -0.30
N GLY A 76 10.89 14.15 0.26
CA GLY A 76 10.85 13.58 1.60
C GLY A 76 10.45 14.60 2.68
N GLY A 77 10.14 14.06 3.87
CA GLY A 77 9.82 14.89 5.04
C GLY A 77 8.55 15.76 4.92
N GLY A 78 7.67 15.50 3.94
CA GLY A 78 6.49 16.33 3.64
C GLY A 78 6.79 17.47 2.65
N PHE A 79 8.04 17.60 2.21
CA PHE A 79 8.43 18.62 1.23
C PHE A 79 8.30 18.11 -0.21
N SER A 80 7.88 19.01 -1.10
CA SER A 80 7.89 18.79 -2.54
C SER A 80 8.42 20.03 -3.24
N VAL A 81 9.12 19.82 -4.36
CA VAL A 81 9.62 20.88 -5.24
C VAL A 81 8.99 20.74 -6.61
N GLY A 82 8.74 21.84 -7.30
CA GLY A 82 8.09 21.76 -8.59
C GLY A 82 8.09 23.04 -9.41
N ALA A 83 7.38 22.96 -10.52
CA ALA A 83 7.13 24.07 -11.40
C ALA A 83 5.66 24.12 -11.82
N ARG A 84 5.15 25.32 -12.07
CA ARG A 84 3.78 25.55 -12.52
C ARG A 84 3.76 26.57 -13.63
N GLY A 85 3.09 26.25 -14.73
CA GLY A 85 2.73 27.15 -15.80
C GLY A 85 1.26 27.53 -15.71
N SER A 86 0.91 28.78 -15.94
CA SER A 86 -0.47 29.23 -16.01
C SER A 86 -0.69 30.30 -17.08
N LEU A 87 -1.93 30.33 -17.58
CA LEU A 87 -2.38 31.32 -18.53
C LEU A 87 -3.78 31.82 -18.15
N ASN A 88 -4.07 33.07 -18.44
CA ASN A 88 -5.39 33.67 -18.23
C ASN A 88 -5.57 34.90 -19.14
N LYS A 89 -6.75 35.52 -19.05
CA LYS A 89 -7.05 36.83 -19.57
C LYS A 89 -7.54 37.73 -18.46
N ILE A 90 -7.00 38.93 -18.36
CA ILE A 90 -7.40 39.92 -17.39
C ILE A 90 -8.31 40.91 -18.09
N SER A 91 -9.59 40.92 -17.73
CA SER A 91 -10.59 41.86 -18.20
C SER A 91 -11.02 42.87 -17.12
N LYS A 92 -10.54 42.62 -15.87
CA LYS A 92 -10.82 43.44 -14.71
C LYS A 92 -9.53 43.65 -13.90
N LEU A 93 -9.24 44.88 -13.55
CA LEU A 93 -8.22 45.28 -12.59
C LEU A 93 -8.93 45.87 -11.38
N GLY A 94 -9.25 45.05 -10.38
CA GLY A 94 -10.19 45.38 -9.32
C GLY A 94 -11.56 45.71 -9.92
N ASP A 95 -12.10 46.87 -9.57
CA ASP A 95 -13.39 47.37 -10.05
C ASP A 95 -13.33 47.99 -11.48
N VAL A 96 -12.15 48.07 -12.09
CA VAL A 96 -11.97 48.73 -13.41
C VAL A 96 -11.96 47.69 -14.52
N ALA A 97 -12.91 47.81 -15.46
CA ALA A 97 -12.88 47.01 -16.68
C ALA A 97 -11.74 47.48 -17.59
N VAL A 98 -11.00 46.55 -18.16
CA VAL A 98 -9.92 46.78 -19.11
C VAL A 98 -10.13 45.93 -20.36
N ASP A 99 -9.47 46.26 -21.45
CA ASP A 99 -9.40 45.38 -22.62
C ASP A 99 -8.69 44.08 -22.21
N ASP A 100 -9.13 42.94 -22.75
CA ASP A 100 -8.60 41.62 -22.46
C ASP A 100 -7.06 41.54 -22.51
N LEU A 101 -6.38 41.72 -21.38
CA LEU A 101 -4.93 41.60 -21.28
C LEU A 101 -4.51 40.14 -21.16
N SER A 102 -3.56 39.71 -21.93
CA SER A 102 -3.02 38.33 -21.78
C SER A 102 -2.24 38.20 -20.48
N HIS A 103 -2.41 37.09 -19.78
CA HIS A 103 -1.66 36.73 -18.57
C HIS A 103 -0.98 35.38 -18.75
N TYR A 104 0.32 35.34 -18.51
CA TYR A 104 1.12 34.13 -18.48
C TYR A 104 2.00 34.14 -17.24
N ALA A 105 2.19 32.98 -16.60
CA ALA A 105 3.16 32.85 -15.51
C ALA A 105 3.87 31.52 -15.55
N LEU A 106 5.13 31.53 -15.13
CA LEU A 106 5.95 30.35 -14.88
C LEU A 106 6.57 30.48 -13.49
N ASP A 107 6.27 29.53 -12.61
CA ASP A 107 6.64 29.55 -11.20
C ASP A 107 7.46 28.30 -10.85
N GLY A 108 8.53 28.47 -10.04
CA GLY A 108 9.16 27.43 -9.28
C GLY A 108 8.58 27.41 -7.87
N THR A 109 8.29 26.24 -7.31
CA THR A 109 7.58 26.11 -6.03
C THR A 109 8.25 25.13 -5.08
N ILE A 110 8.15 25.43 -3.79
CA ILE A 110 8.46 24.51 -2.68
C ILE A 110 7.18 24.42 -1.85
N LYS A 111 6.66 23.21 -1.68
CA LYS A 111 5.44 22.94 -0.96
C LYS A 111 5.74 22.09 0.27
N TYR A 112 5.03 22.34 1.37
CA TYR A 112 5.07 21.54 2.58
C TYR A 112 3.67 21.07 2.93
N ASN A 113 3.48 19.75 2.96
CA ASN A 113 2.25 19.09 3.36
C ASN A 113 2.27 18.76 4.84
N PHE A 114 1.24 19.18 5.59
CA PHE A 114 1.19 19.04 7.06
C PHE A 114 0.78 17.66 7.53
N ILE A 115 -0.07 16.98 6.76
CA ILE A 115 -0.69 15.71 7.14
C ILE A 115 -0.30 14.68 6.09
N LYS A 116 0.31 13.59 6.54
CA LYS A 116 0.62 12.45 5.67
C LYS A 116 -0.53 11.44 5.71
N ASN A 117 -0.74 10.73 4.61
CA ASN A 117 -1.70 9.62 4.52
C ASN A 117 -3.12 9.99 4.94
N SER A 118 -3.66 11.09 4.39
CA SER A 118 -4.99 11.59 4.70
C SER A 118 -5.77 11.98 3.45
N VAL A 119 -7.08 11.75 3.49
CA VAL A 119 -8.02 12.21 2.45
C VAL A 119 -7.92 13.72 2.25
N ILE A 120 -7.73 14.48 3.33
CA ILE A 120 -7.59 15.94 3.33
C ILE A 120 -6.16 16.27 3.72
N ASP A 121 -5.42 16.83 2.79
CA ASP A 121 -4.00 17.13 2.91
C ASP A 121 -3.74 18.62 2.70
N PRO A 122 -3.79 19.42 3.78
CA PRO A 122 -3.49 20.85 3.71
C PRO A 122 -1.99 21.09 3.53
N PHE A 123 -1.65 22.13 2.79
CA PHE A 123 -0.27 22.51 2.53
C PHE A 123 -0.05 24.01 2.50
N VAL A 124 1.19 24.40 2.69
CA VAL A 124 1.69 25.75 2.35
C VAL A 124 2.68 25.65 1.20
N GLU A 125 2.75 26.70 0.41
CA GLU A 125 3.65 26.80 -0.74
C GLU A 125 4.37 28.15 -0.71
N ILE A 126 5.66 28.12 -0.97
CA ILE A 126 6.45 29.32 -1.28
C ILE A 126 7.13 29.13 -2.62
N GLY A 127 7.46 30.21 -3.27
CA GLY A 127 8.12 30.12 -4.57
C GLY A 127 8.50 31.45 -5.15
N GLY A 128 8.93 31.41 -6.38
CA GLY A 128 9.20 32.57 -7.19
C GLY A 128 9.02 32.23 -8.66
N GLY A 129 8.78 33.24 -9.45
CA GLY A 129 8.55 33.01 -10.87
C GLY A 129 8.62 34.30 -11.68
N TYR A 130 8.10 34.20 -12.87
CA TYR A 130 8.00 35.31 -13.77
C TYR A 130 6.57 35.40 -14.35
N THR A 131 5.96 36.57 -14.24
CA THR A 131 4.59 36.81 -14.72
C THR A 131 4.62 37.87 -15.80
N TRP A 132 3.93 37.62 -16.91
CA TRP A 132 3.70 38.55 -18.01
C TRP A 132 2.24 38.94 -18.04
N VAL A 133 2.00 40.26 -18.12
CA VAL A 133 0.68 40.82 -18.34
C VAL A 133 0.81 41.79 -19.53
N ASP A 134 0.14 41.46 -20.62
CA ASP A 134 0.14 42.23 -21.87
C ASP A 134 1.56 42.61 -22.33
N GLU A 135 2.44 41.63 -22.50
CA GLU A 135 3.85 41.78 -22.91
C GLU A 135 4.80 42.37 -21.86
N ILE A 136 4.28 42.92 -20.75
CA ILE A 136 5.10 43.41 -19.64
C ILE A 136 5.35 42.31 -18.65
N GLY A 137 6.63 41.96 -18.47
CA GLY A 137 7.03 40.89 -17.58
C GLY A 137 7.71 41.37 -16.32
N ALA A 138 7.41 40.74 -15.17
CA ALA A 138 8.05 41.02 -13.90
C ALA A 138 8.34 39.72 -13.14
N GLY A 139 9.48 39.71 -12.42
CA GLY A 139 9.77 38.68 -11.45
C GLY A 139 8.82 38.75 -10.25
N THR A 140 8.43 37.59 -9.70
CA THR A 140 7.53 37.55 -8.55
C THR A 140 8.08 36.65 -7.44
N VAL A 141 7.79 37.02 -6.18
CA VAL A 141 7.85 36.14 -5.03
C VAL A 141 6.44 35.69 -4.69
N ASN A 142 6.28 34.41 -4.40
CA ASN A 142 4.97 33.78 -4.26
C ASN A 142 4.85 33.13 -2.89
N GLY A 143 3.68 33.26 -2.24
CA GLY A 143 3.33 32.57 -1.02
C GLY A 143 1.88 32.12 -1.06
N GLY A 144 1.59 30.87 -0.74
CA GLY A 144 0.25 30.34 -0.88
C GLY A 144 -0.10 29.26 0.12
N VAL A 145 -1.40 29.00 0.22
CA VAL A 145 -1.99 27.93 1.01
C VAL A 145 -2.95 27.15 0.13
N GLY A 146 -3.08 25.86 0.43
CA GLY A 146 -4.00 25.00 -0.32
C GLY A 146 -4.34 23.72 0.41
N VAL A 147 -5.20 22.95 -0.22
CA VAL A 147 -5.62 21.64 0.25
C VAL A 147 -5.76 20.70 -0.95
N ASN A 148 -5.20 19.51 -0.81
CA ASN A 148 -5.52 18.38 -1.69
C ASN A 148 -6.63 17.55 -1.02
N ILE A 149 -7.58 17.09 -1.82
CA ILE A 149 -8.65 16.19 -1.39
C ILE A 149 -8.53 14.95 -2.26
N TRP A 150 -8.07 13.85 -1.67
CA TRP A 150 -7.79 12.60 -2.36
C TRP A 150 -9.02 11.72 -2.43
N PHE A 151 -9.37 11.25 -3.62
CA PHE A 151 -10.50 10.33 -3.88
C PHE A 151 -10.05 8.88 -3.93
N THR A 152 -8.83 8.67 -4.41
CA THR A 152 -8.09 7.41 -4.43
C THR A 152 -6.64 7.69 -4.02
N ASP A 153 -5.82 6.69 -3.93
CA ASP A 153 -4.39 6.82 -3.62
C ASP A 153 -3.66 7.74 -4.59
N ASN A 154 -4.09 7.76 -5.85
CA ASN A 154 -3.40 8.47 -6.92
C ASN A 154 -4.20 9.62 -7.54
N LEU A 155 -5.52 9.73 -7.29
CA LEU A 155 -6.38 10.75 -7.87
C LEU A 155 -7.01 11.63 -6.81
N GLY A 156 -6.90 12.93 -6.97
CA GLY A 156 -7.47 13.93 -6.06
C GLY A 156 -7.85 15.23 -6.75
N PHE A 157 -8.26 16.17 -5.92
CA PHE A 157 -8.60 17.53 -6.31
C PHE A 157 -7.83 18.51 -5.44
N THR A 158 -7.27 19.56 -6.07
CA THR A 158 -6.53 20.61 -5.36
C THR A 158 -7.29 21.93 -5.43
N LEU A 159 -7.36 22.59 -4.28
CA LEU A 159 -7.74 23.99 -4.15
C LEU A 159 -6.56 24.75 -3.56
N GLN A 160 -6.21 25.89 -4.14
CA GLN A 160 -5.07 26.69 -3.70
C GLN A 160 -5.31 28.18 -3.95
N SER A 161 -4.79 29.02 -3.07
CA SER A 161 -4.69 30.45 -3.25
C SER A 161 -3.25 30.89 -3.01
N THR A 162 -2.68 31.58 -3.98
CA THR A 162 -1.28 32.04 -3.98
C THR A 162 -1.23 33.54 -4.18
N TYR A 163 -0.68 34.25 -3.21
CA TYR A 163 -0.33 35.66 -3.34
C TYR A 163 0.98 35.77 -4.11
N LYS A 164 0.98 36.58 -5.17
CA LYS A 164 2.12 36.83 -6.05
C LYS A 164 2.46 38.31 -5.99
N ASN A 165 3.61 38.62 -5.43
CA ASN A 165 4.12 39.99 -5.32
C ASN A 165 5.22 40.21 -6.35
N ALA A 166 5.01 41.19 -7.23
CA ALA A 166 6.02 41.58 -8.19
C ALA A 166 7.18 42.32 -7.52
N PHE A 167 8.41 42.10 -7.99
CA PHE A 167 9.58 42.84 -7.51
C PHE A 167 9.66 44.25 -8.09
N GLU A 168 9.07 44.45 -9.26
CA GLU A 168 9.12 45.71 -10.00
C GLU A 168 7.82 46.48 -9.79
N ASP A 169 7.94 47.80 -9.60
CA ASP A 169 6.80 48.67 -9.35
C ASP A 169 5.77 48.72 -10.50
N TYR A 170 6.20 48.38 -11.72
CA TYR A 170 5.33 48.23 -12.88
C TYR A 170 4.67 46.85 -12.97
N GLY A 171 5.08 45.90 -12.15
CA GLY A 171 4.53 44.57 -12.13
C GLY A 171 3.18 44.51 -11.41
N VAL A 172 2.36 43.52 -11.80
CA VAL A 172 1.02 43.37 -11.24
C VAL A 172 1.08 42.39 -10.04
N THR A 173 0.84 42.91 -8.84
CA THR A 173 0.63 42.10 -7.65
C THR A 173 -0.81 41.61 -7.63
N HIS A 174 -1.00 40.28 -7.40
CA HIS A 174 -2.32 39.68 -7.49
C HIS A 174 -2.40 38.38 -6.63
N ILE A 175 -3.62 37.93 -6.41
CA ILE A 175 -3.86 36.56 -5.89
C ILE A 175 -4.26 35.68 -7.07
N GLN A 176 -3.65 34.52 -7.14
CA GLN A 176 -4.01 33.46 -8.07
C GLN A 176 -4.70 32.33 -7.32
N HIS A 177 -5.96 32.07 -7.64
CA HIS A 177 -6.72 30.94 -7.14
C HIS A 177 -6.67 29.79 -8.14
N LEU A 178 -6.42 28.58 -7.69
CA LEU A 178 -6.28 27.37 -8.49
C LEU A 178 -7.30 26.33 -8.03
N ALA A 179 -7.95 25.69 -8.98
CA ALA A 179 -8.86 24.58 -8.74
C ALA A 179 -8.69 23.53 -9.84
N GLY A 180 -8.35 22.29 -9.49
CA GLY A 180 -8.09 21.28 -10.51
C GLY A 180 -7.83 19.87 -9.99
N LEU A 181 -7.68 18.97 -10.93
CA LEU A 181 -7.34 17.58 -10.64
C LEU A 181 -5.85 17.43 -10.33
N SER A 182 -5.56 16.49 -9.47
CA SER A 182 -4.21 16.09 -9.07
C SER A 182 -4.06 14.59 -9.24
N ILE A 183 -2.98 14.18 -9.90
CA ILE A 183 -2.63 12.78 -10.12
C ILE A 183 -1.22 12.53 -9.59
N LYS A 184 -1.07 11.53 -8.73
CA LYS A 184 0.22 11.05 -8.23
C LYS A 184 0.68 9.86 -9.06
N PHE A 185 2.01 9.73 -9.27
CA PHE A 185 2.58 8.65 -10.06
C PHE A 185 4.07 8.48 -9.79
N GLY A 186 4.65 7.40 -10.31
CA GLY A 186 6.09 7.15 -10.34
C GLY A 186 6.60 6.23 -9.25
N GLY A 187 5.72 5.49 -8.57
CA GLY A 187 6.11 4.35 -7.75
C GLY A 187 6.54 3.16 -8.61
N THR A 188 7.41 2.32 -8.08
CA THR A 188 7.82 1.04 -8.67
C THR A 188 7.08 -0.09 -7.97
N ASP A 189 6.55 -1.01 -8.74
CA ASP A 189 5.93 -2.26 -8.34
C ASP A 189 6.39 -3.27 -9.41
N THR A 190 7.45 -4.03 -9.08
CA THR A 190 8.23 -4.78 -10.08
C THR A 190 7.51 -6.05 -10.53
N ASP A 191 6.81 -6.73 -9.63
CA ASP A 191 6.09 -7.97 -9.90
C ASP A 191 4.58 -7.77 -10.18
N ASN A 192 4.07 -6.53 -9.97
CA ASN A 192 2.70 -6.09 -10.23
C ASN A 192 1.65 -6.78 -9.35
N ASP A 193 1.97 -7.03 -8.09
CA ASP A 193 1.01 -7.56 -7.10
C ASP A 193 0.17 -6.48 -6.41
N GLY A 194 0.49 -5.19 -6.65
CA GLY A 194 -0.18 -4.03 -6.10
C GLY A 194 0.52 -3.43 -4.87
N ILE A 195 1.63 -4.02 -4.42
CA ILE A 195 2.46 -3.53 -3.32
C ILE A 195 3.73 -2.93 -3.93
N TYR A 196 4.08 -1.72 -3.52
CA TYR A 196 5.28 -1.08 -4.06
C TYR A 196 6.55 -1.71 -3.49
N ASP A 197 7.60 -1.86 -4.32
CA ASP A 197 8.89 -2.50 -3.99
C ASP A 197 9.45 -2.12 -2.62
N LYS A 198 9.26 -0.88 -2.17
CA LYS A 198 9.78 -0.41 -0.88
C LYS A 198 8.98 -0.90 0.34
N ASP A 199 7.72 -1.24 0.13
CA ASP A 199 6.80 -1.75 1.15
C ASP A 199 6.62 -3.26 1.03
N ASP A 200 7.23 -3.85 -0.03
CA ASP A 200 7.20 -5.24 -0.40
C ASP A 200 8.42 -5.99 0.16
N ALA A 201 8.15 -7.07 0.85
CA ALA A 201 9.19 -7.95 1.36
C ALA A 201 9.76 -8.91 0.29
N CYS A 202 9.00 -9.12 -0.81
CA CYS A 202 9.35 -9.99 -1.93
C CYS A 202 9.21 -9.29 -3.30
N PRO A 203 9.89 -8.16 -3.58
CA PRO A 203 9.61 -7.25 -4.69
C PRO A 203 9.74 -7.81 -6.11
N GLU A 204 10.18 -9.03 -6.28
CA GLU A 204 10.36 -9.71 -7.57
C GLU A 204 9.39 -10.88 -7.76
N VAL A 205 8.55 -11.18 -6.73
CA VAL A 205 7.67 -12.36 -6.73
C VAL A 205 6.31 -11.98 -6.17
N ALA A 206 5.35 -11.81 -7.05
CA ALA A 206 3.99 -11.40 -6.70
C ALA A 206 3.37 -12.24 -5.58
N GLY A 207 2.83 -11.58 -4.56
CA GLY A 207 2.31 -12.22 -3.38
C GLY A 207 1.04 -11.57 -2.81
N LEU A 208 0.88 -11.65 -1.51
CA LEU A 208 -0.32 -11.22 -0.82
C LEU A 208 -0.04 -10.05 0.14
N GLU A 209 -0.98 -9.11 0.23
CA GLU A 209 -0.92 -8.00 1.18
C GLU A 209 -0.78 -8.49 2.64
N ALA A 210 -1.39 -9.65 2.96
CA ALA A 210 -1.31 -10.28 4.28
C ALA A 210 0.13 -10.66 4.68
N PHE A 211 1.01 -10.88 3.71
CA PHE A 211 2.41 -11.26 3.88
C PHE A 211 3.38 -10.19 3.36
N ASN A 212 2.90 -8.93 3.27
CA ASN A 212 3.67 -7.79 2.75
C ASN A 212 4.31 -8.09 1.38
N GLY A 213 3.54 -8.65 0.44
CA GLY A 213 4.01 -8.95 -0.90
C GLY A 213 4.68 -10.31 -1.09
N CYS A 214 4.80 -11.14 -0.04
CA CYS A 214 5.34 -12.47 -0.23
C CYS A 214 4.25 -13.51 -0.58
N PRO A 215 4.60 -14.54 -1.37
CA PRO A 215 3.64 -15.56 -1.79
C PRO A 215 3.25 -16.53 -0.69
N ASP A 216 2.07 -17.12 -0.85
CA ASP A 216 1.50 -18.27 -0.15
C ASP A 216 0.86 -19.13 -1.24
N ALA A 217 1.64 -20.10 -1.75
CA ALA A 217 1.33 -20.77 -3.01
C ALA A 217 0.18 -21.78 -2.89
N ASP A 218 0.01 -22.40 -1.72
CA ASP A 218 -1.05 -23.39 -1.46
C ASP A 218 -2.25 -22.79 -0.69
N GLY A 219 -2.10 -21.58 -0.12
CA GLY A 219 -3.18 -20.84 0.50
C GLY A 219 -3.54 -21.27 1.92
N ASP A 220 -2.61 -21.88 2.65
CA ASP A 220 -2.84 -22.36 4.01
C ASP A 220 -2.69 -21.27 5.09
N GLY A 221 -2.21 -20.07 4.69
CA GLY A 221 -2.01 -18.93 5.57
C GLY A 221 -0.63 -18.87 6.22
N ILE A 222 0.34 -19.56 5.61
CA ILE A 222 1.77 -19.49 5.93
C ILE A 222 2.51 -19.02 4.66
N GLU A 223 3.36 -18.03 4.81
CA GLU A 223 4.19 -17.52 3.73
C GLU A 223 5.18 -18.61 3.25
N ASP A 224 5.35 -18.79 1.93
CA ASP A 224 6.21 -19.81 1.33
C ASP A 224 7.61 -19.90 1.96
N SER A 225 8.19 -18.75 2.33
CA SER A 225 9.51 -18.68 2.95
C SER A 225 9.58 -19.25 4.38
N LYS A 226 8.41 -19.40 5.02
CA LYS A 226 8.23 -19.89 6.40
C LYS A 226 7.52 -21.24 6.44
N ASP A 227 7.13 -21.72 5.27
CA ASP A 227 6.42 -22.98 5.07
C ASP A 227 7.41 -24.10 4.76
N SER A 228 7.25 -25.22 5.45
CA SER A 228 8.04 -26.43 5.22
C SER A 228 7.52 -27.25 4.03
N CYS A 229 6.30 -26.98 3.57
CA CYS A 229 5.63 -27.63 2.44
C CYS A 229 4.89 -26.62 1.53
N PRO A 230 5.58 -25.67 0.89
CA PRO A 230 5.00 -24.48 0.24
C PRO A 230 4.02 -24.74 -0.93
N ASN A 231 3.75 -25.98 -1.27
CA ASN A 231 2.85 -26.37 -2.34
C ASN A 231 1.77 -27.38 -1.89
N GLU A 232 1.71 -27.67 -0.60
CA GLU A 232 0.81 -28.65 -0.02
C GLU A 232 0.26 -28.14 1.30
N ALA A 233 -0.94 -27.56 1.25
CA ALA A 233 -1.57 -26.88 2.38
C ALA A 233 -1.63 -27.74 3.65
N GLY A 234 -1.14 -27.18 4.75
CA GLY A 234 -1.09 -27.88 6.03
C GLY A 234 -1.44 -27.02 7.23
N SER A 235 -1.10 -27.49 8.41
CA SER A 235 -1.40 -26.76 9.63
C SER A 235 -0.20 -25.97 10.15
N LYS A 236 -0.47 -24.94 10.95
CA LYS A 236 0.59 -24.15 11.62
C LYS A 236 1.40 -24.99 12.61
N GLU A 237 0.75 -25.98 13.20
CA GLU A 237 1.38 -26.91 14.14
C GLU A 237 2.44 -27.78 13.43
N MET A 238 2.22 -28.07 12.13
CA MET A 238 3.13 -28.84 11.27
C MET A 238 4.01 -27.96 10.38
N ASN A 239 4.09 -26.62 10.69
CA ASN A 239 4.83 -25.65 9.89
C ASN A 239 4.45 -25.68 8.40
N GLY A 240 3.14 -25.75 8.10
CA GLY A 240 2.60 -25.73 6.75
C GLY A 240 2.55 -27.09 6.05
N CYS A 241 2.94 -28.17 6.71
CA CYS A 241 2.82 -29.49 6.11
C CYS A 241 1.51 -30.18 6.47
N PRO A 242 0.94 -31.00 5.56
CA PRO A 242 -0.20 -31.84 5.86
C PRO A 242 0.16 -32.96 6.85
N ASP A 243 -0.85 -33.42 7.61
CA ASP A 243 -0.84 -34.52 8.53
C ASP A 243 -2.19 -35.23 8.35
N ALA A 244 -2.22 -36.24 7.48
CA ALA A 244 -3.45 -36.81 6.96
C ALA A 244 -4.23 -37.65 7.97
N ASP A 245 -3.54 -38.35 8.89
CA ASP A 245 -4.14 -39.19 9.91
C ASP A 245 -4.21 -38.53 11.30
N GLY A 246 -3.51 -37.38 11.48
CA GLY A 246 -3.59 -36.54 12.67
C GLY A 246 -2.80 -37.06 13.86
N ASP A 247 -1.74 -37.79 13.64
CA ASP A 247 -0.91 -38.39 14.73
C ASP A 247 0.20 -37.44 15.23
N GLY A 248 0.41 -36.30 14.54
CA GLY A 248 1.40 -35.31 14.89
C GLY A 248 2.75 -35.49 14.18
N VAL A 249 2.81 -36.34 13.16
CA VAL A 249 3.93 -36.47 12.23
C VAL A 249 3.46 -36.00 10.86
N ALA A 250 4.18 -35.07 10.25
CA ALA A 250 3.80 -34.58 8.93
C ALA A 250 3.95 -35.67 7.87
N ASP A 251 3.04 -35.70 6.87
CA ASP A 251 3.01 -36.77 5.83
C ASP A 251 4.36 -37.00 5.15
N LYS A 252 5.15 -35.91 4.95
CA LYS A 252 6.49 -36.02 4.34
C LYS A 252 7.52 -36.77 5.21
N ASP A 253 7.32 -36.79 6.52
CA ASP A 253 8.22 -37.38 7.52
C ASP A 253 7.62 -38.66 8.10
N ASP A 254 6.37 -38.98 7.69
CA ASP A 254 5.60 -40.14 8.16
C ASP A 254 5.81 -41.33 7.24
N ALA A 255 6.17 -42.46 7.85
CA ALA A 255 6.33 -43.71 7.15
C ALA A 255 4.99 -44.46 6.96
N CYS A 256 3.90 -44.02 7.63
CA CYS A 256 2.55 -44.55 7.55
C CYS A 256 1.48 -43.42 7.42
N PRO A 257 1.50 -42.55 6.42
CA PRO A 257 0.77 -41.26 6.35
C PRO A 257 -0.76 -41.37 6.37
N ASN A 258 -1.34 -42.51 6.48
CA ASN A 258 -2.79 -42.75 6.53
C ASN A 258 -3.21 -43.60 7.72
N GLU A 259 -2.29 -43.93 8.60
CA GLU A 259 -2.53 -44.80 9.75
C GLU A 259 -1.81 -44.26 10.99
N ALA A 260 -2.57 -43.54 11.82
CA ALA A 260 -2.05 -42.81 12.96
C ALA A 260 -1.24 -43.73 13.91
N GLY A 261 -0.02 -43.28 14.24
CA GLY A 261 0.89 -44.08 15.05
C GLY A 261 1.73 -43.26 16.01
N LEU A 262 2.97 -43.68 16.21
CA LEU A 262 3.85 -43.07 17.19
C LEU A 262 4.97 -42.27 16.52
N PRO A 263 5.25 -41.03 16.97
CA PRO A 263 6.38 -40.24 16.45
C PRO A 263 7.73 -40.96 16.60
N ALA A 264 7.88 -41.85 17.62
CA ALA A 264 9.08 -42.65 17.84
C ALA A 264 9.30 -43.70 16.75
N LEU A 265 8.23 -44.08 16.04
CA LEU A 265 8.21 -45.06 14.95
C LEU A 265 7.90 -44.39 13.59
N ALA A 266 8.27 -43.10 13.49
CA ALA A 266 8.03 -42.28 12.28
C ALA A 266 6.56 -42.34 11.81
N GLY A 267 5.59 -42.15 12.73
CA GLY A 267 4.17 -42.12 12.46
C GLY A 267 3.50 -43.50 12.28
N CYS A 268 4.20 -44.58 12.44
CA CYS A 268 3.59 -45.90 12.28
C CYS A 268 2.99 -46.46 13.58
N PRO A 269 1.86 -47.21 13.49
CA PRO A 269 1.25 -47.85 14.63
C PRO A 269 2.11 -48.98 15.19
N ASP A 270 1.93 -49.26 16.48
CA ASP A 270 2.55 -50.34 17.27
C ASP A 270 1.46 -50.86 18.22
N ALA A 271 0.76 -51.89 17.78
CA ALA A 271 -0.45 -52.37 18.42
C ALA A 271 -0.23 -53.07 19.76
N ASP A 272 0.90 -53.77 19.92
CA ASP A 272 1.25 -54.49 21.15
C ASP A 272 2.28 -53.78 22.04
N SER A 273 2.80 -52.60 21.51
CA SER A 273 3.70 -51.71 22.24
C SER A 273 5.07 -52.31 22.58
N ASP A 274 5.62 -53.12 21.69
CA ASP A 274 6.95 -53.73 21.86
C ASP A 274 8.09 -52.85 21.29
N GLY A 275 7.73 -51.73 20.58
CA GLY A 275 8.65 -50.78 20.00
C GLY A 275 9.04 -51.08 18.55
N ILE A 276 8.33 -51.99 17.89
CA ILE A 276 8.44 -52.29 16.47
C ILE A 276 7.14 -51.86 15.80
N ALA A 277 7.21 -51.16 14.68
CA ALA A 277 6.01 -50.79 13.96
C ALA A 277 5.31 -52.02 13.39
N ASP A 278 3.95 -52.03 13.41
CA ASP A 278 3.11 -53.13 12.92
C ASP A 278 3.50 -53.62 11.52
N LYS A 279 3.95 -52.72 10.63
CA LYS A 279 4.39 -53.07 9.28
C LYS A 279 5.71 -53.81 9.21
N ASP A 280 6.56 -53.71 10.26
CA ASP A 280 7.87 -54.32 10.38
C ASP A 280 7.89 -55.45 11.39
N ASP A 281 6.72 -55.73 12.04
CA ASP A 281 6.51 -56.76 13.05
C ASP A 281 5.88 -58.02 12.44
N SER A 282 6.47 -59.17 12.69
CA SER A 282 5.91 -60.43 12.26
C SER A 282 4.72 -60.91 13.12
N CYS A 283 4.58 -60.38 14.34
CA CYS A 283 3.50 -60.70 15.28
C CYS A 283 2.85 -59.42 15.84
N PRO A 284 2.21 -58.52 15.05
CA PRO A 284 1.80 -57.18 15.43
C PRO A 284 0.79 -57.04 16.58
N ASN A 285 0.40 -58.14 17.21
CA ASN A 285 -0.55 -58.15 18.34
C ASN A 285 0.01 -58.96 19.53
N GLU A 286 1.24 -59.37 19.47
CA GLU A 286 1.88 -60.20 20.52
C GLU A 286 3.33 -59.73 20.74
N ALA A 287 3.52 -58.87 21.74
CA ALA A 287 4.81 -58.24 22.02
C ALA A 287 5.98 -59.22 22.16
N GLY A 288 7.04 -58.96 21.40
CA GLY A 288 8.23 -59.74 21.42
C GLY A 288 9.53 -58.94 21.21
N PRO A 289 10.69 -59.54 21.30
CA PRO A 289 11.94 -58.82 21.11
C PRO A 289 12.29 -58.66 19.64
N SER A 290 12.98 -57.57 19.30
CA SER A 290 13.44 -57.26 17.94
C SER A 290 14.33 -58.32 17.31
N GLU A 291 15.05 -59.09 18.14
CA GLU A 291 15.85 -60.21 17.69
C GLU A 291 15.00 -61.37 17.15
N ASN A 292 13.71 -61.43 17.45
CA ASN A 292 12.74 -62.40 16.96
C ASN A 292 11.66 -61.73 16.10
N GLU A 293 12.03 -60.62 15.44
CA GLU A 293 11.13 -59.86 14.49
C GLU A 293 9.77 -59.50 15.14
N GLY A 294 9.76 -59.10 16.44
CA GLY A 294 8.55 -58.70 17.16
C GLY A 294 7.73 -59.88 17.73
N CYS A 295 8.10 -61.09 17.45
CA CYS A 295 7.40 -62.26 18.02
C CYS A 295 7.94 -62.69 19.37
N PRO A 296 7.07 -63.15 20.30
CA PRO A 296 7.53 -63.81 21.51
C PRO A 296 8.28 -65.09 21.19
N TRP A 297 9.30 -65.38 21.99
CA TRP A 297 9.97 -66.69 21.87
C TRP A 297 9.00 -67.81 22.25
N SER A 298 8.97 -68.89 21.47
CA SER A 298 8.12 -70.00 21.75
C SER A 298 8.66 -70.82 22.99
N ASP A 299 7.73 -71.34 23.82
CA ASP A 299 7.90 -72.27 24.88
C ASP A 299 6.76 -73.30 24.73
N LYS A 300 6.98 -74.30 23.91
CA LYS A 300 5.93 -75.17 23.40
C LYS A 300 5.37 -76.11 24.45
N ASP A 301 6.18 -76.56 25.38
CA ASP A 301 5.77 -77.51 26.45
C ASP A 301 5.42 -76.83 27.79
N GLY A 302 5.70 -75.45 27.89
CA GLY A 302 5.29 -74.59 29.00
C GLY A 302 6.10 -74.78 30.27
N ASP A 303 7.34 -75.27 30.17
CA ASP A 303 8.19 -75.48 31.33
C ASP A 303 9.02 -74.24 31.74
N SER A 304 8.86 -73.15 31.08
CA SER A 304 9.55 -71.88 31.29
C SER A 304 10.99 -71.81 30.74
N VAL A 305 11.41 -72.81 29.97
CA VAL A 305 12.60 -72.78 29.13
C VAL A 305 12.17 -72.56 27.70
N LEU A 306 12.66 -71.47 27.05
CA LEU A 306 12.28 -71.20 25.70
C LEU A 306 12.77 -72.26 24.73
N ASP A 307 11.98 -72.62 23.69
CA ASP A 307 12.33 -73.66 22.69
C ASP A 307 13.76 -73.51 22.14
N LYS A 308 14.25 -72.25 21.98
CA LYS A 308 15.62 -72.02 21.52
C LYS A 308 16.73 -72.42 22.51
N ASP A 309 16.39 -72.44 23.81
CA ASP A 309 17.33 -72.72 24.89
C ASP A 309 17.08 -74.14 25.56
N ASP A 310 16.00 -74.76 25.11
CA ASP A 310 15.59 -76.08 25.63
C ASP A 310 16.13 -77.21 24.79
N GLN A 311 16.66 -78.24 25.50
CA GLN A 311 17.16 -79.51 24.88
C GLN A 311 16.02 -80.48 24.50
N CYS A 312 14.83 -80.28 25.05
CA CYS A 312 13.66 -81.13 24.82
C CYS A 312 12.37 -80.28 24.59
N PRO A 313 12.26 -79.47 23.55
CA PRO A 313 11.21 -78.46 23.37
C PRO A 313 9.76 -78.99 23.28
N ASP A 314 9.54 -80.24 23.30
CA ASP A 314 8.24 -80.92 23.24
C ASP A 314 7.88 -81.64 24.54
N VAL A 315 8.71 -81.55 25.58
CA VAL A 315 8.54 -82.37 26.85
C VAL A 315 9.05 -81.55 28.04
N ALA A 316 8.11 -81.03 28.87
CA ALA A 316 8.42 -80.27 30.06
C ALA A 316 9.47 -80.93 30.95
N GLY A 317 10.56 -80.15 31.24
CA GLY A 317 11.73 -80.70 31.99
C GLY A 317 11.67 -80.42 33.48
#